data_7fd3ab212f84b338b6463b3022bdb71a
#
_entry.id   7fd3ab212f84b338b6463b3022bdb71a
#
_cell.length_a   1.000
_cell.length_b   1.000
_cell.length_c   1.000
_cell.angle_alpha   90.00
_cell.angle_beta   90.00
_cell.angle_gamma   90.00
#
_symmetry.space_group_name_H-M   'P 1'
#
loop_
_entity.id
_entity.type
_entity.pdbx_description
1 polymer ?
#
loop_
_entity_poly.entity_id
_entity_poly.type
_entity_poly.pdbx_seq_one_letter_code
_entity_poly.pdbx_strand_id
1 'polypeptide(L)'
;MSLLSKFKNDPLFAKVMRSSGSLFSNNTLALGLSVVQGIMATRLLGPAGFGLIGVVMAFASTVNSIFSFRMSELVVRYGGEYLNKQDKEQASALFKAASTTEAAVSLLAFLVVLFTAQFAEIYLAKTPDIAWMFTFFAINLLANFNIETSTGVLQITEKIKLQGAVNLIQAIVTTLIIAGAFFFGGSIIVILVAYLIGRSILGLGLFILAQNQLKEKLGSGWWRTPLSKLTARKEIFRFAFSSNISATIIKLFRESELIWVGFFLDTTAVGYYRVAYTITHFLAIPADPLIATTFPEINKLAVEKAWGKLKSFLKKITAFSFAYNIAIGAGLILFGQWVIQIYSGKEYLAAYPALVALTIGLVFNYILFWNRPLLLALGLPEFPVYVTLAAGIIKLALSFWLVPVYGVAAAGGLLSFYYIASVGMMVLRGIVEIKRKEER
;
A
#
# COMPACT_ATOMS: atom_id res chain seq x y z
N MET A 1 -15.40 32.72 -12.50
CA MET A 1 -15.83 31.35 -12.91
C MET A 1 -14.86 30.36 -12.27
N SER A 2 -15.34 29.59 -11.29
CA SER A 2 -14.50 28.73 -10.45
C SER A 2 -13.90 27.57 -11.26
N LEU A 3 -12.64 27.19 -10.94
CA LEU A 3 -11.95 26.03 -11.49
C LEU A 3 -12.82 24.75 -11.46
N LEU A 4 -13.68 24.61 -10.46
CA LEU A 4 -14.65 23.52 -10.30
C LEU A 4 -15.70 23.42 -11.42
N SER A 5 -16.08 24.52 -12.06
CA SER A 5 -17.08 24.50 -13.15
C SER A 5 -16.51 23.95 -14.47
N LYS A 6 -15.20 24.11 -14.71
CA LYS A 6 -14.52 23.53 -15.89
C LYS A 6 -14.35 22.01 -15.82
N PHE A 7 -14.25 21.45 -14.61
CA PHE A 7 -14.15 20.01 -14.42
C PHE A 7 -15.51 19.29 -14.55
N LYS A 8 -16.62 19.99 -14.26
CA LYS A 8 -17.97 19.41 -14.27
C LYS A 8 -18.50 19.12 -15.68
N ASN A 9 -17.97 19.79 -16.70
CA ASN A 9 -18.45 19.70 -18.09
C ASN A 9 -17.56 18.83 -19.00
N ASP A 10 -16.52 18.15 -18.45
CA ASP A 10 -15.71 17.23 -19.22
C ASP A 10 -16.36 15.81 -19.18
N PRO A 11 -16.83 15.28 -20.34
CA PRO A 11 -17.52 13.98 -20.39
C PRO A 11 -16.62 12.80 -19.98
N LEU A 12 -15.31 12.88 -20.19
CA LEU A 12 -14.35 11.88 -19.73
C LEU A 12 -14.20 11.93 -18.20
N PHE A 13 -14.12 13.12 -17.63
CA PHE A 13 -14.06 13.30 -16.18
C PHE A 13 -15.36 12.81 -15.51
N ALA A 14 -16.53 13.15 -16.08
CA ALA A 14 -17.82 12.69 -15.58
C ALA A 14 -17.95 11.15 -15.64
N LYS A 15 -17.47 10.50 -16.70
CA LYS A 15 -17.45 9.04 -16.85
C LYS A 15 -16.52 8.39 -15.81
N VAL A 16 -15.33 8.92 -15.61
CA VAL A 16 -14.36 8.46 -14.60
C VAL A 16 -14.92 8.63 -13.19
N MET A 17 -15.52 9.78 -12.87
CA MET A 17 -16.14 10.04 -11.57
C MET A 17 -17.34 9.13 -11.31
N ARG A 18 -18.13 8.82 -12.32
CA ARG A 18 -19.31 7.95 -12.19
C ARG A 18 -18.94 6.47 -12.03
N SER A 19 -17.93 6.00 -12.75
CA SER A 19 -17.42 4.63 -12.61
C SER A 19 -16.60 4.44 -11.35
N SER A 20 -15.90 5.47 -10.90
CA SER A 20 -15.15 5.49 -9.63
C SER A 20 -16.05 5.72 -8.41
N GLY A 21 -17.24 6.29 -8.57
CA GLY A 21 -18.08 6.73 -7.46
C GLY A 21 -18.49 5.61 -6.49
N SER A 22 -18.83 4.41 -6.99
CA SER A 22 -19.17 3.29 -6.11
C SER A 22 -17.98 2.63 -5.44
N LEU A 23 -16.82 2.60 -6.12
CA LEU A 23 -15.55 2.16 -5.55
C LEU A 23 -15.07 3.15 -4.48
N PHE A 24 -15.16 4.44 -4.78
CA PHE A 24 -14.80 5.50 -3.84
C PHE A 24 -15.69 5.44 -2.59
N SER A 25 -16.99 5.26 -2.74
CA SER A 25 -17.93 5.14 -1.62
C SER A 25 -17.61 3.92 -0.73
N ASN A 26 -17.47 2.72 -1.32
CA ASN A 26 -17.17 1.52 -0.55
C ASN A 26 -15.80 1.57 0.13
N ASN A 27 -14.79 2.09 -0.55
CA ASN A 27 -13.45 2.24 0.03
C ASN A 27 -13.43 3.32 1.13
N THR A 28 -14.17 4.40 0.98
CA THR A 28 -14.29 5.45 2.00
C THR A 28 -15.00 4.94 3.26
N LEU A 29 -16.06 4.16 3.09
CA LEU A 29 -16.74 3.51 4.22
C LEU A 29 -15.82 2.50 4.91
N ALA A 30 -15.08 1.67 4.16
CA ALA A 30 -14.12 0.72 4.71
C ALA A 30 -12.98 1.45 5.46
N LEU A 31 -12.51 2.59 4.95
CA LEU A 31 -11.54 3.44 5.65
C LEU A 31 -12.12 4.02 6.95
N GLY A 32 -13.36 4.52 6.93
CA GLY A 32 -14.04 4.97 8.14
C GLY A 32 -14.15 3.87 9.20
N LEU A 33 -14.53 2.66 8.78
CA LEU A 33 -14.56 1.49 9.65
C LEU A 33 -13.19 1.13 10.21
N SER A 34 -12.13 1.21 9.41
CA SER A 34 -10.77 0.93 9.87
C SER A 34 -10.27 1.95 10.90
N VAL A 35 -10.72 3.21 10.81
CA VAL A 35 -10.48 4.22 11.85
C VAL A 35 -11.16 3.82 13.16
N VAL A 36 -12.43 3.40 13.11
CA VAL A 36 -13.18 2.93 14.28
C VAL A 36 -12.51 1.69 14.88
N GLN A 37 -12.09 0.72 14.06
CA GLN A 37 -11.29 -0.43 14.50
C GLN A 37 -10.03 0.00 15.26
N GLY A 38 -9.28 0.97 14.68
CA GLY A 38 -8.08 1.51 15.31
C GLY A 38 -8.34 2.14 16.66
N ILE A 39 -9.39 2.98 16.78
CA ILE A 39 -9.79 3.62 18.05
C ILE A 39 -10.12 2.57 19.11
N MET A 40 -10.95 1.58 18.77
CA MET A 40 -11.33 0.53 19.71
C MET A 40 -10.14 -0.35 20.10
N ALA A 41 -9.31 -0.76 19.13
CA ALA A 41 -8.16 -1.62 19.40
C ALA A 41 -7.09 -0.91 20.24
N THR A 42 -6.80 0.38 19.99
CA THR A 42 -5.82 1.14 20.78
C THR A 42 -6.28 1.31 22.24
N ARG A 43 -7.55 1.65 22.45
CA ARG A 43 -8.10 1.84 23.78
C ARG A 43 -8.26 0.55 24.58
N LEU A 44 -8.52 -0.57 23.90
CA LEU A 44 -8.65 -1.87 24.55
C LEU A 44 -7.29 -2.44 24.98
N LEU A 45 -6.26 -2.32 24.11
CA LEU A 45 -5.00 -3.04 24.28
C LEU A 45 -3.88 -2.19 24.87
N GLY A 46 -4.04 -0.88 24.94
CA GLY A 46 -2.95 0.03 25.28
C GLY A 46 -1.78 0.01 24.28
N PRO A 47 -0.73 0.83 24.52
CA PRO A 47 0.38 0.98 23.58
C PRO A 47 1.14 -0.32 23.30
N ALA A 48 1.48 -1.09 24.34
CA ALA A 48 2.25 -2.33 24.20
C ALA A 48 1.47 -3.41 23.42
N GLY A 49 0.20 -3.65 23.77
CA GLY A 49 -0.62 -4.66 23.09
C GLY A 49 -0.95 -4.28 21.64
N PHE A 50 -1.26 -3.01 21.37
CA PHE A 50 -1.49 -2.52 20.01
C PHE A 50 -0.22 -2.55 19.18
N GLY A 51 0.93 -2.25 19.79
CA GLY A 51 2.23 -2.36 19.16
C GLY A 51 2.59 -3.81 18.83
N LEU A 52 2.34 -4.74 19.75
CA LEU A 52 2.58 -6.17 19.54
C LEU A 52 1.82 -6.68 18.30
N ILE A 53 0.51 -6.40 18.22
CA ILE A 53 -0.25 -6.72 16.98
C ILE A 53 0.36 -6.04 15.76
N GLY A 54 0.85 -4.80 15.92
CA GLY A 54 1.53 -4.07 14.86
C GLY A 54 2.75 -4.81 14.32
N VAL A 55 3.63 -5.29 15.21
CA VAL A 55 4.83 -6.08 14.83
C VAL A 55 4.44 -7.39 14.16
N VAL A 56 3.50 -8.14 14.74
CA VAL A 56 3.03 -9.42 14.19
C VAL A 56 2.49 -9.24 12.76
N MET A 57 1.63 -8.25 12.56
CA MET A 57 1.05 -7.96 11.24
C MET A 57 2.10 -7.44 10.25
N ALA A 58 2.99 -6.55 10.69
CA ALA A 58 4.04 -5.98 9.85
C ALA A 58 5.04 -7.05 9.41
N PHE A 59 5.40 -7.97 10.30
CA PHE A 59 6.31 -9.07 9.98
C PHE A 59 5.75 -9.96 8.87
N ALA A 60 4.53 -10.46 9.03
CA ALA A 60 3.86 -11.26 8.02
C ALA A 60 3.73 -10.52 6.68
N SER A 61 3.34 -9.22 6.72
CA SER A 61 3.23 -8.38 5.52
C SER A 61 4.56 -8.14 4.83
N THR A 62 5.64 -7.94 5.58
CA THR A 62 6.99 -7.71 5.03
C THR A 62 7.54 -8.97 4.38
N VAL A 63 7.43 -10.12 5.06
CA VAL A 63 7.83 -11.42 4.48
C VAL A 63 7.04 -11.68 3.19
N ASN A 64 5.72 -11.48 3.20
CA ASN A 64 4.91 -11.61 1.99
C ASN A 64 5.39 -10.67 0.87
N SER A 65 5.75 -9.43 1.20
CA SER A 65 6.18 -8.44 0.19
C SER A 65 7.51 -8.79 -0.46
N ILE A 66 8.39 -9.52 0.23
CA ILE A 66 9.67 -10.00 -0.33
C ILE A 66 9.42 -11.07 -1.40
N PHE A 67 8.48 -11.97 -1.15
CA PHE A 67 8.21 -13.09 -2.02
C PHE A 67 7.10 -12.82 -3.04
N SER A 68 6.13 -11.95 -2.75
CA SER A 68 4.98 -11.68 -3.61
C SER A 68 5.38 -11.10 -4.96
N PHE A 69 4.88 -11.69 -6.05
CA PHE A 69 4.95 -11.13 -7.39
C PHE A 69 3.70 -10.28 -7.66
N ARG A 70 3.87 -9.21 -8.44
CA ARG A 70 2.75 -8.38 -8.91
C ARG A 70 1.98 -9.08 -10.04
N MET A 71 1.35 -10.20 -9.68
CA MET A 71 0.61 -11.01 -10.65
C MET A 71 -0.57 -10.27 -11.27
N SER A 72 -1.14 -9.27 -10.57
CA SER A 72 -2.21 -8.43 -11.11
C SER A 72 -1.78 -7.69 -12.38
N GLU A 73 -0.58 -7.09 -12.41
CA GLU A 73 -0.07 -6.39 -13.60
C GLU A 73 0.16 -7.35 -14.77
N LEU A 74 0.68 -8.54 -14.48
CA LEU A 74 0.89 -9.61 -15.47
C LEU A 74 -0.45 -10.08 -16.06
N VAL A 75 -1.42 -10.36 -15.19
CA VAL A 75 -2.76 -10.81 -15.58
C VAL A 75 -3.47 -9.74 -16.41
N VAL A 76 -3.38 -8.46 -16.01
CA VAL A 76 -4.00 -7.36 -16.75
C VAL A 76 -3.38 -7.24 -18.14
N ARG A 77 -2.06 -7.28 -18.26
CA ARG A 77 -1.35 -7.13 -19.53
C ARG A 77 -1.60 -8.30 -20.45
N TYR A 78 -1.15 -9.48 -20.08
CA TYR A 78 -1.16 -10.65 -20.95
C TYR A 78 -2.52 -11.38 -20.94
N GLY A 79 -3.18 -11.47 -19.79
CA GLY A 79 -4.51 -12.07 -19.68
C GLY A 79 -5.56 -11.28 -20.44
N GLY A 80 -5.51 -9.94 -20.36
CA GLY A 80 -6.36 -9.06 -21.15
C GLY A 80 -6.11 -9.20 -22.65
N GLU A 81 -4.84 -9.31 -23.07
CA GLU A 81 -4.47 -9.52 -24.47
C GLU A 81 -5.03 -10.85 -25.01
N TYR A 82 -4.82 -11.98 -24.30
CA TYR A 82 -5.31 -13.28 -24.73
C TYR A 82 -6.84 -13.37 -24.74
N LEU A 83 -7.53 -12.77 -23.78
CA LEU A 83 -9.00 -12.70 -23.78
C LEU A 83 -9.53 -11.88 -24.95
N ASN A 84 -8.90 -10.76 -25.30
CA ASN A 84 -9.27 -9.92 -26.43
C ASN A 84 -9.05 -10.64 -27.77
N LYS A 85 -8.01 -11.48 -27.86
CA LYS A 85 -7.72 -12.33 -29.03
C LYS A 85 -8.60 -13.59 -29.05
N GLN A 86 -9.45 -13.82 -28.05
CA GLN A 86 -10.26 -15.03 -27.88
C GLN A 86 -9.45 -16.32 -27.77
N ASP A 87 -8.16 -16.22 -27.41
CA ASP A 87 -7.28 -17.38 -27.21
C ASP A 87 -7.46 -17.94 -25.78
N LYS A 88 -8.49 -18.77 -25.66
CA LYS A 88 -8.87 -19.36 -24.36
C LYS A 88 -7.81 -20.32 -23.81
N GLU A 89 -7.02 -20.98 -24.66
CA GLU A 89 -5.98 -21.91 -24.20
C GLU A 89 -4.83 -21.13 -23.56
N GLN A 90 -4.32 -20.08 -24.23
CA GLN A 90 -3.25 -19.24 -23.70
C GLN A 90 -3.71 -18.49 -22.42
N ALA A 91 -4.94 -17.95 -22.44
CA ALA A 91 -5.51 -17.30 -21.27
C ALA A 91 -5.61 -18.24 -20.07
N SER A 92 -6.15 -19.45 -20.27
CA SER A 92 -6.29 -20.47 -19.21
C SER A 92 -4.92 -20.89 -18.66
N ALA A 93 -3.94 -21.14 -19.54
CA ALA A 93 -2.60 -21.50 -19.13
C ALA A 93 -1.91 -20.38 -18.35
N LEU A 94 -2.11 -19.10 -18.74
CA LEU A 94 -1.59 -17.95 -18.03
C LEU A 94 -2.20 -17.79 -16.63
N PHE A 95 -3.53 -17.82 -16.50
CA PHE A 95 -4.18 -17.69 -15.20
C PHE A 95 -3.82 -18.83 -14.26
N LYS A 96 -3.72 -20.06 -14.79
CA LYS A 96 -3.22 -21.20 -14.02
C LYS A 96 -1.78 -20.99 -13.56
N ALA A 97 -0.89 -20.55 -14.45
CA ALA A 97 0.51 -20.27 -14.11
C ALA A 97 0.62 -19.19 -13.03
N ALA A 98 -0.10 -18.07 -13.20
CA ALA A 98 -0.13 -16.98 -12.21
C ALA A 98 -0.65 -17.47 -10.85
N SER A 99 -1.80 -18.16 -10.83
CA SER A 99 -2.41 -18.66 -9.61
C SER A 99 -1.54 -19.68 -8.87
N THR A 100 -0.94 -20.64 -9.60
CA THR A 100 -0.07 -21.65 -8.99
C THR A 100 1.24 -21.05 -8.48
N THR A 101 1.81 -20.10 -9.18
CA THR A 101 3.02 -19.38 -8.74
C THR A 101 2.73 -18.58 -7.48
N GLU A 102 1.63 -17.83 -7.45
CA GLU A 102 1.24 -17.03 -6.29
C GLU A 102 0.96 -17.91 -5.07
N ALA A 103 0.27 -19.05 -5.26
CA ALA A 103 0.02 -20.01 -4.19
C ALA A 103 1.32 -20.62 -3.64
N ALA A 104 2.26 -21.02 -4.51
CA ALA A 104 3.56 -21.54 -4.10
C ALA A 104 4.38 -20.52 -3.30
N VAL A 105 4.37 -19.27 -3.74
CA VAL A 105 5.06 -18.15 -3.08
C VAL A 105 4.42 -17.81 -1.74
N SER A 106 3.09 -17.82 -1.65
CA SER A 106 2.37 -17.64 -0.38
C SER A 106 2.66 -18.74 0.64
N LEU A 107 2.74 -19.98 0.17
CA LEU A 107 3.17 -21.11 1.01
C LEU A 107 4.62 -20.93 1.48
N LEU A 108 5.52 -20.53 0.58
CA LEU A 108 6.91 -20.24 0.94
C LEU A 108 7.00 -19.12 1.99
N ALA A 109 6.27 -18.04 1.79
CA ALA A 109 6.21 -16.93 2.75
C ALA A 109 5.67 -17.39 4.12
N PHE A 110 4.63 -18.23 4.14
CA PHE A 110 4.12 -18.83 5.38
C PHE A 110 5.18 -19.68 6.08
N LEU A 111 5.89 -20.55 5.34
CA LEU A 111 6.96 -21.38 5.90
C LEU A 111 8.11 -20.51 6.45
N VAL A 112 8.49 -19.45 5.76
CA VAL A 112 9.50 -18.51 6.26
C VAL A 112 9.06 -17.87 7.58
N VAL A 113 7.81 -17.42 7.70
CA VAL A 113 7.30 -16.89 8.98
C VAL A 113 7.32 -17.97 10.06
N LEU A 114 6.89 -19.20 9.75
CA LEU A 114 6.89 -20.32 10.70
C LEU A 114 8.29 -20.58 11.28
N PHE A 115 9.32 -20.66 10.42
CA PHE A 115 10.69 -20.95 10.86
C PHE A 115 11.40 -19.74 11.49
N THR A 116 10.93 -18.51 11.22
CA THR A 116 11.52 -17.28 11.76
C THR A 116 10.70 -16.63 12.87
N ALA A 117 9.60 -17.26 13.32
CA ALA A 117 8.72 -16.73 14.36
C ALA A 117 9.46 -16.49 15.69
N GLN A 118 10.36 -17.39 16.10
CA GLN A 118 11.19 -17.21 17.30
C GLN A 118 12.15 -16.02 17.15
N PHE A 119 12.76 -15.85 15.98
CA PHE A 119 13.59 -14.67 15.70
C PHE A 119 12.75 -13.38 15.84
N ALA A 120 11.52 -13.36 15.30
CA ALA A 120 10.65 -12.21 15.40
C ALA A 120 10.23 -11.93 16.86
N GLU A 121 9.99 -12.96 17.66
CA GLU A 121 9.72 -12.85 19.09
C GLU A 121 10.90 -12.18 19.83
N ILE A 122 12.11 -12.71 19.66
CA ILE A 122 13.29 -12.28 20.41
C ILE A 122 13.74 -10.88 20.01
N TYR A 123 13.80 -10.59 18.70
CA TYR A 123 14.45 -9.38 18.18
C TYR A 123 13.48 -8.26 17.83
N LEU A 124 12.22 -8.57 17.49
CA LEU A 124 11.25 -7.56 17.02
C LEU A 124 10.21 -7.23 18.10
N ALA A 125 9.62 -8.25 18.72
CA ALA A 125 8.61 -8.04 19.74
C ALA A 125 9.21 -7.93 21.15
N LYS A 126 10.37 -8.58 21.39
CA LYS A 126 11.06 -8.61 22.69
C LYS A 126 10.15 -9.00 23.86
N THR A 127 9.19 -9.86 23.58
CA THR A 127 8.18 -10.34 24.52
C THR A 127 8.21 -11.87 24.46
N PRO A 128 8.43 -12.57 25.57
CA PRO A 128 8.53 -14.04 25.58
C PRO A 128 7.18 -14.71 25.32
N ASP A 129 7.25 -15.94 24.84
CA ASP A 129 6.11 -16.86 24.65
C ASP A 129 5.03 -16.39 23.66
N ILE A 130 5.41 -15.62 22.63
CA ILE A 130 4.49 -15.08 21.62
C ILE A 130 4.80 -15.52 20.18
N ALA A 131 5.82 -16.36 19.95
CA ALA A 131 6.17 -16.85 18.61
C ALA A 131 4.97 -17.46 17.87
N TRP A 132 4.08 -18.13 18.61
CA TRP A 132 2.84 -18.68 18.07
C TRP A 132 1.92 -17.61 17.45
N MET A 133 1.92 -16.36 17.93
CA MET A 133 1.08 -15.28 17.38
C MET A 133 1.51 -14.92 15.95
N PHE A 134 2.83 -14.93 15.68
CA PHE A 134 3.37 -14.70 14.33
C PHE A 134 2.93 -15.82 13.38
N THR A 135 3.09 -17.08 13.79
CA THR A 135 2.68 -18.26 13.01
C THR A 135 1.17 -18.28 12.80
N PHE A 136 0.39 -18.03 13.85
CA PHE A 136 -1.06 -17.98 13.78
C PHE A 136 -1.54 -16.90 12.80
N PHE A 137 -1.01 -15.68 12.89
CA PHE A 137 -1.40 -14.62 11.97
C PHE A 137 -0.91 -14.88 10.55
N ALA A 138 0.21 -15.57 10.36
CA ALA A 138 0.72 -15.95 9.04
C ALA A 138 -0.25 -16.86 8.24
N ILE A 139 -1.24 -17.50 8.87
CA ILE A 139 -2.32 -18.22 8.19
C ILE A 139 -3.04 -17.31 7.18
N ASN A 140 -3.05 -15.96 7.44
CA ASN A 140 -3.60 -15.03 6.46
C ASN A 140 -2.88 -15.07 5.11
N LEU A 141 -1.59 -15.44 5.06
CA LEU A 141 -0.84 -15.57 3.81
C LEU A 141 -1.42 -16.69 2.97
N LEU A 142 -1.76 -17.82 3.62
CA LEU A 142 -2.43 -18.94 2.95
C LEU A 142 -3.85 -18.58 2.51
N ALA A 143 -4.59 -17.77 3.28
CA ALA A 143 -5.91 -17.29 2.89
C ALA A 143 -5.87 -16.28 1.71
N ASN A 144 -4.75 -15.57 1.57
CA ASN A 144 -4.52 -14.59 0.50
C ASN A 144 -3.68 -15.13 -0.66
N PHE A 145 -3.58 -16.46 -0.80
CA PHE A 145 -2.71 -17.14 -1.74
C PHE A 145 -2.90 -16.79 -3.22
N ASN A 146 -3.96 -16.05 -3.57
CA ASN A 146 -4.32 -15.73 -4.96
C ASN A 146 -4.90 -14.31 -5.10
N ILE A 147 -4.55 -13.40 -4.20
CA ILE A 147 -5.16 -12.06 -4.14
C ILE A 147 -4.79 -11.18 -5.34
N GLU A 148 -3.54 -11.25 -5.78
CA GLU A 148 -3.03 -10.45 -6.91
C GLU A 148 -3.64 -10.95 -8.23
N THR A 149 -3.59 -12.26 -8.50
CA THR A 149 -4.20 -12.86 -9.70
C THR A 149 -5.70 -12.58 -9.73
N SER A 150 -6.39 -12.76 -8.60
CA SER A 150 -7.84 -12.50 -8.50
C SER A 150 -8.19 -11.02 -8.77
N THR A 151 -7.41 -10.10 -8.22
CA THR A 151 -7.55 -8.66 -8.48
C THR A 151 -7.39 -8.36 -9.97
N GLY A 152 -6.35 -8.91 -10.62
CA GLY A 152 -6.11 -8.74 -12.06
C GLY A 152 -7.28 -9.28 -12.90
N VAL A 153 -7.82 -10.47 -12.56
CA VAL A 153 -9.00 -11.04 -13.23
C VAL A 153 -10.21 -10.13 -13.11
N LEU A 154 -10.51 -9.61 -11.91
CA LEU A 154 -11.64 -8.70 -11.71
C LEU A 154 -11.47 -7.37 -12.45
N GLN A 155 -10.22 -6.91 -12.65
CA GLN A 155 -9.92 -5.72 -13.45
C GLN A 155 -10.21 -5.94 -14.92
N ILE A 156 -9.70 -7.00 -15.54
CA ILE A 156 -9.89 -7.28 -16.97
C ILE A 156 -11.33 -7.69 -17.33
N THR A 157 -12.08 -8.18 -16.34
CA THR A 157 -13.52 -8.52 -16.51
C THR A 157 -14.45 -7.37 -16.13
N GLU A 158 -13.90 -6.18 -15.84
CA GLU A 158 -14.66 -4.97 -15.45
C GLU A 158 -15.50 -5.15 -14.16
N LYS A 159 -15.13 -6.09 -13.31
CA LYS A 159 -15.83 -6.42 -12.05
C LYS A 159 -15.17 -5.81 -10.80
N ILE A 160 -14.40 -4.75 -10.95
CA ILE A 160 -13.70 -4.04 -9.84
C ILE A 160 -14.67 -3.63 -8.72
N LYS A 161 -15.93 -3.34 -9.03
CA LYS A 161 -16.96 -3.01 -8.02
C LYS A 161 -17.16 -4.13 -6.99
N LEU A 162 -17.01 -5.38 -7.41
CA LEU A 162 -17.13 -6.54 -6.51
C LEU A 162 -15.95 -6.57 -5.51
N GLN A 163 -14.75 -6.17 -5.92
CA GLN A 163 -13.62 -6.02 -5.00
C GLN A 163 -13.93 -5.02 -3.89
N GLY A 164 -14.52 -3.86 -4.23
CA GLY A 164 -14.94 -2.87 -3.23
C GLY A 164 -15.99 -3.42 -2.26
N ALA A 165 -16.93 -4.25 -2.75
CA ALA A 165 -17.93 -4.88 -1.90
C ALA A 165 -17.30 -5.89 -0.91
N VAL A 166 -16.38 -6.75 -1.37
CA VAL A 166 -15.67 -7.69 -0.48
C VAL A 166 -14.84 -6.93 0.55
N ASN A 167 -14.18 -5.83 0.14
CA ASN A 167 -13.42 -4.98 1.06
C ASN A 167 -14.32 -4.36 2.13
N LEU A 168 -15.52 -3.92 1.78
CA LEU A 168 -16.49 -3.41 2.74
C LEU A 168 -17.00 -4.50 3.69
N ILE A 169 -17.32 -5.68 3.17
CA ILE A 169 -17.78 -6.82 3.99
C ILE A 169 -16.72 -7.21 5.02
N GLN A 170 -15.45 -7.35 4.59
CA GLN A 170 -14.35 -7.65 5.51
C GLN A 170 -14.20 -6.57 6.58
N ALA A 171 -14.31 -5.27 6.20
CA ALA A 171 -14.21 -4.17 7.15
C ALA A 171 -15.35 -4.21 8.17
N ILE A 172 -16.60 -4.49 7.75
CA ILE A 172 -17.75 -4.63 8.64
C ILE A 172 -17.54 -5.78 9.62
N VAL A 173 -17.21 -6.98 9.11
CA VAL A 173 -17.01 -8.17 9.96
C VAL A 173 -15.90 -7.94 11.00
N THR A 174 -14.76 -7.41 10.55
CA THR A 174 -13.64 -7.08 11.44
C THR A 174 -14.08 -6.06 12.51
N THR A 175 -14.82 -5.02 12.11
CA THR A 175 -15.30 -4.00 13.04
C THR A 175 -16.26 -4.60 14.08
N LEU A 176 -17.16 -5.47 13.67
CA LEU A 176 -18.13 -6.11 14.60
C LEU A 176 -17.41 -6.99 15.63
N ILE A 177 -16.40 -7.76 15.22
CA ILE A 177 -15.62 -8.60 16.15
C ILE A 177 -14.82 -7.72 17.11
N ILE A 178 -14.16 -6.66 16.60
CA ILE A 178 -13.38 -5.72 17.43
C ILE A 178 -14.31 -4.96 18.38
N ALA A 179 -15.49 -4.53 17.93
CA ALA A 179 -16.49 -3.88 18.80
C ALA A 179 -16.96 -4.83 19.89
N GLY A 180 -17.27 -6.08 19.56
CA GLY A 180 -17.57 -7.11 20.56
C GLY A 180 -16.45 -7.25 21.59
N ALA A 181 -15.19 -7.36 21.14
CA ALA A 181 -14.05 -7.42 22.04
C ALA A 181 -13.93 -6.17 22.93
N PHE A 182 -14.17 -4.99 22.36
CA PHE A 182 -14.09 -3.73 23.09
C PHE A 182 -15.14 -3.62 24.21
N PHE A 183 -16.40 -3.98 23.93
CA PHE A 183 -17.49 -3.85 24.90
C PHE A 183 -17.50 -4.97 25.95
N PHE A 184 -16.99 -6.17 25.61
CA PHE A 184 -16.98 -7.32 26.51
C PHE A 184 -15.61 -7.62 27.14
N GLY A 185 -14.63 -6.72 27.03
CA GLY A 185 -13.31 -6.88 27.64
C GLY A 185 -12.47 -7.99 26.98
N GLY A 186 -12.46 -8.06 25.63
CA GLY A 186 -11.73 -9.07 24.89
C GLY A 186 -10.21 -8.91 24.99
N SER A 187 -9.50 -10.01 24.76
CA SER A 187 -8.05 -10.06 24.82
C SER A 187 -7.40 -9.66 23.46
N ILE A 188 -6.07 -9.50 23.48
CA ILE A 188 -5.24 -9.30 22.29
C ILE A 188 -5.47 -10.39 21.22
N ILE A 189 -5.74 -11.62 21.65
CA ILE A 189 -6.00 -12.77 20.77
C ILE A 189 -7.27 -12.52 19.93
N VAL A 190 -8.33 -12.00 20.55
CA VAL A 190 -9.59 -11.72 19.83
C VAL A 190 -9.39 -10.67 18.75
N ILE A 191 -8.58 -9.66 19.01
CA ILE A 191 -8.24 -8.63 18.02
C ILE A 191 -7.41 -9.23 16.89
N LEU A 192 -6.44 -10.10 17.21
CA LEU A 192 -5.63 -10.79 16.20
C LEU A 192 -6.49 -11.70 15.33
N VAL A 193 -7.43 -12.43 15.93
CA VAL A 193 -8.43 -13.27 15.22
C VAL A 193 -9.32 -12.41 14.33
N ALA A 194 -9.77 -11.24 14.80
CA ALA A 194 -10.60 -10.33 14.00
C ALA A 194 -9.88 -9.89 12.71
N TYR A 195 -8.60 -9.49 12.83
CA TYR A 195 -7.81 -9.15 11.66
C TYR A 195 -7.53 -10.34 10.76
N LEU A 196 -7.27 -11.54 11.31
CA LEU A 196 -7.08 -12.75 10.53
C LEU A 196 -8.35 -13.10 9.73
N ILE A 197 -9.51 -13.09 10.38
CA ILE A 197 -10.81 -13.34 9.72
C ILE A 197 -11.05 -12.31 8.61
N GLY A 198 -10.86 -11.02 8.90
CA GLY A 198 -11.04 -9.97 7.90
C GLY A 198 -10.15 -10.17 6.68
N ARG A 199 -8.86 -10.44 6.88
CA ARG A 199 -7.91 -10.72 5.79
C ARG A 199 -8.28 -11.97 5.01
N SER A 200 -8.77 -13.01 5.69
CA SER A 200 -9.22 -14.25 5.05
C SER A 200 -10.47 -14.03 4.20
N ILE A 201 -11.44 -13.24 4.68
CA ILE A 201 -12.63 -12.87 3.90
C ILE A 201 -12.21 -12.12 2.63
N LEU A 202 -11.25 -11.20 2.72
CA LEU A 202 -10.75 -10.47 1.55
C LEU A 202 -10.13 -11.42 0.53
N GLY A 203 -9.15 -12.24 0.93
CA GLY A 203 -8.42 -13.13 0.02
C GLY A 203 -9.31 -14.19 -0.60
N LEU A 204 -10.04 -14.95 0.23
CA LEU A 204 -10.92 -16.01 -0.25
C LEU A 204 -12.12 -15.46 -1.03
N GLY A 205 -12.67 -14.32 -0.61
CA GLY A 205 -13.78 -13.66 -1.32
C GLY A 205 -13.38 -13.23 -2.73
N LEU A 206 -12.21 -12.60 -2.89
CA LEU A 206 -11.70 -12.23 -4.22
C LEU A 206 -11.39 -13.45 -5.07
N PHE A 207 -10.82 -14.51 -4.46
CA PHE A 207 -10.56 -15.76 -5.15
C PHE A 207 -11.84 -16.38 -5.70
N ILE A 208 -12.88 -16.53 -4.89
CA ILE A 208 -14.19 -17.10 -5.32
C ILE A 208 -14.78 -16.28 -6.47
N LEU A 209 -14.77 -14.94 -6.36
CA LEU A 209 -15.29 -14.07 -7.41
C LEU A 209 -14.48 -14.20 -8.71
N ALA A 210 -13.16 -14.24 -8.63
CA ALA A 210 -12.29 -14.42 -9.79
C ALA A 210 -12.50 -15.77 -10.47
N GLN A 211 -12.63 -16.86 -9.68
CA GLN A 211 -12.93 -18.19 -10.21
C GLN A 211 -14.26 -18.23 -10.98
N ASN A 212 -15.28 -17.54 -10.46
CA ASN A 212 -16.57 -17.45 -11.14
C ASN A 212 -16.44 -16.70 -12.50
N GLN A 213 -15.65 -15.62 -12.54
CA GLN A 213 -15.40 -14.88 -13.77
C GLN A 213 -14.57 -15.71 -14.78
N LEU A 214 -13.55 -16.42 -14.33
CA LEU A 214 -12.76 -17.30 -15.20
C LEU A 214 -13.62 -18.45 -15.75
N LYS A 215 -14.49 -19.04 -14.93
CA LYS A 215 -15.43 -20.08 -15.36
C LYS A 215 -16.42 -19.55 -16.41
N GLU A 216 -16.91 -18.31 -16.25
CA GLU A 216 -17.81 -17.67 -17.21
C GLU A 216 -17.13 -17.40 -18.55
N LYS A 217 -15.88 -16.90 -18.53
CA LYS A 217 -15.14 -16.50 -19.75
C LYS A 217 -14.48 -17.66 -20.48
N LEU A 218 -13.93 -18.64 -19.75
CA LEU A 218 -13.09 -19.70 -20.29
C LEU A 218 -13.76 -21.09 -20.26
N GLY A 219 -14.83 -21.26 -19.48
CA GLY A 219 -15.51 -22.53 -19.26
C GLY A 219 -15.07 -23.23 -17.95
N SER A 220 -15.85 -24.20 -17.48
CA SER A 220 -15.65 -24.88 -16.19
C SER A 220 -14.36 -25.69 -16.09
N GLY A 221 -13.75 -26.05 -17.22
CA GLY A 221 -12.50 -26.84 -17.28
C GLY A 221 -11.22 -26.03 -17.46
N TRP A 222 -11.24 -24.71 -17.37
CA TRP A 222 -10.08 -23.83 -17.68
C TRP A 222 -8.80 -24.21 -16.91
N TRP A 223 -8.92 -24.65 -15.67
CA TRP A 223 -7.81 -25.02 -14.81
C TRP A 223 -7.12 -26.35 -15.22
N ARG A 224 -7.76 -27.19 -16.09
CA ARG A 224 -7.18 -28.42 -16.64
C ARG A 224 -6.23 -28.16 -17.80
N THR A 225 -6.25 -26.96 -18.40
CA THR A 225 -5.36 -26.58 -19.48
C THR A 225 -3.89 -26.79 -19.06
N PRO A 226 -3.09 -27.55 -19.84
CA PRO A 226 -1.69 -27.79 -19.50
C PRO A 226 -0.88 -26.50 -19.63
N LEU A 227 0.05 -26.28 -18.70
CA LEU A 227 0.96 -25.12 -18.72
C LEU A 227 1.82 -25.07 -20.00
N SER A 228 2.01 -26.21 -20.67
CA SER A 228 2.73 -26.27 -21.94
C SER A 228 2.13 -25.42 -23.05
N LYS A 229 0.86 -25.11 -23.00
CA LYS A 229 0.15 -24.25 -23.95
C LYS A 229 0.59 -22.76 -23.88
N LEU A 230 1.17 -22.33 -22.77
CA LEU A 230 1.70 -20.97 -22.65
C LEU A 230 2.99 -20.82 -23.50
N THR A 231 2.92 -20.07 -24.59
CA THR A 231 4.02 -19.93 -25.56
C THR A 231 5.07 -18.89 -25.15
N ALA A 232 4.66 -17.76 -24.62
CA ALA A 232 5.54 -16.64 -24.26
C ALA A 232 6.15 -16.73 -22.85
N ARG A 233 6.46 -17.93 -22.34
CA ARG A 233 6.88 -18.16 -20.94
C ARG A 233 8.06 -17.30 -20.51
N LYS A 234 9.13 -17.22 -21.34
CA LYS A 234 10.35 -16.47 -21.01
C LYS A 234 10.08 -14.98 -20.88
N GLU A 235 9.26 -14.43 -21.75
CA GLU A 235 8.88 -13.02 -21.74
C GLU A 235 8.01 -12.70 -20.53
N ILE A 236 7.00 -13.53 -20.25
CA ILE A 236 6.10 -13.41 -19.11
C ILE A 236 6.87 -13.48 -17.81
N PHE A 237 7.78 -14.45 -17.65
CA PHE A 237 8.64 -14.58 -16.49
C PHE A 237 9.56 -13.36 -16.30
N ARG A 238 10.21 -12.92 -17.37
CA ARG A 238 11.07 -11.72 -17.36
C ARG A 238 10.27 -10.48 -16.94
N PHE A 239 9.06 -10.32 -17.44
CA PHE A 239 8.17 -9.22 -17.07
C PHE A 239 7.79 -9.28 -15.58
N ALA A 240 7.32 -10.44 -15.12
CA ALA A 240 6.96 -10.66 -13.71
C ALA A 240 8.12 -10.34 -12.77
N PHE A 241 9.32 -10.82 -13.10
CA PHE A 241 10.51 -10.65 -12.27
C PHE A 241 11.00 -9.20 -12.24
N SER A 242 11.09 -8.53 -13.41
CA SER A 242 11.61 -7.16 -13.49
C SER A 242 10.67 -6.13 -12.87
N SER A 243 9.36 -6.25 -13.08
CA SER A 243 8.39 -5.33 -12.48
C SER A 243 8.28 -5.51 -10.95
N ASN A 244 8.52 -6.73 -10.47
CA ASN A 244 8.44 -7.05 -9.05
C ASN A 244 9.61 -6.46 -8.24
N ILE A 245 10.86 -6.63 -8.68
CA ILE A 245 12.04 -6.18 -7.92
C ILE A 245 11.94 -4.71 -7.54
N SER A 246 11.65 -3.86 -8.52
CA SER A 246 11.55 -2.41 -8.30
C SER A 246 10.47 -2.05 -7.27
N ALA A 247 9.32 -2.69 -7.36
CA ALA A 247 8.21 -2.43 -6.46
C ALA A 247 8.46 -2.97 -5.05
N THR A 248 9.07 -4.16 -4.94
CA THR A 248 9.42 -4.79 -3.67
C THR A 248 10.45 -3.95 -2.90
N ILE A 249 11.48 -3.45 -3.58
CA ILE A 249 12.48 -2.57 -2.96
C ILE A 249 11.82 -1.32 -2.37
N ILE A 250 10.98 -0.64 -3.15
CA ILE A 250 10.28 0.57 -2.69
C ILE A 250 9.39 0.24 -1.49
N LYS A 251 8.63 -0.85 -1.57
CA LYS A 251 7.71 -1.28 -0.52
C LYS A 251 8.45 -1.66 0.77
N LEU A 252 9.58 -2.36 0.64
CA LEU A 252 10.39 -2.77 1.78
C LEU A 252 10.89 -1.57 2.58
N PHE A 253 11.38 -0.51 1.92
CA PHE A 253 11.85 0.69 2.62
C PHE A 253 10.74 1.60 3.16
N ARG A 254 9.50 1.49 2.68
CA ARG A 254 8.38 2.33 3.09
C ARG A 254 7.46 1.67 4.12
N GLU A 255 7.30 0.35 4.06
CA GLU A 255 6.30 -0.37 4.84
C GLU A 255 6.88 -1.21 5.99
N SER A 256 8.21 -1.37 6.04
CA SER A 256 8.88 -2.13 7.12
C SER A 256 9.17 -1.32 8.40
N GLU A 257 8.70 -0.08 8.48
CA GLU A 257 9.01 0.82 9.60
C GLU A 257 8.69 0.23 10.97
N LEU A 258 7.53 -0.42 11.11
CA LEU A 258 7.13 -1.02 12.37
C LEU A 258 8.10 -2.13 12.82
N ILE A 259 8.70 -2.86 11.86
CA ILE A 259 9.71 -3.87 12.15
C ILE A 259 10.99 -3.22 12.67
N TRP A 260 11.45 -2.16 12.04
CA TRP A 260 12.65 -1.45 12.47
C TRP A 260 12.45 -0.77 13.82
N VAL A 261 11.28 -0.19 14.09
CA VAL A 261 10.96 0.36 15.41
C VAL A 261 10.96 -0.75 16.47
N GLY A 262 10.37 -1.91 16.19
CA GLY A 262 10.40 -3.06 17.10
C GLY A 262 11.81 -3.59 17.33
N PHE A 263 12.61 -3.69 16.28
CA PHE A 263 14.00 -4.14 16.36
C PHE A 263 14.86 -3.24 17.24
N PHE A 264 14.80 -1.91 17.05
CA PHE A 264 15.61 -0.97 17.81
C PHE A 264 15.05 -0.66 19.21
N LEU A 265 13.74 -0.63 19.37
CA LEU A 265 13.06 -0.23 20.60
C LEU A 265 12.28 -1.40 21.21
N ASP A 266 10.97 -1.24 21.38
CA ASP A 266 10.06 -2.22 21.98
C ASP A 266 8.64 -2.14 21.38
N THR A 267 7.75 -3.01 21.82
CA THR A 267 6.36 -3.04 21.36
C THR A 267 5.58 -1.78 21.72
N THR A 268 5.87 -1.15 22.85
CA THR A 268 5.24 0.11 23.25
C THR A 268 5.56 1.24 22.28
N ALA A 269 6.85 1.35 21.92
CA ALA A 269 7.31 2.29 20.90
C ALA A 269 6.68 2.02 19.53
N VAL A 270 6.53 0.73 19.15
CA VAL A 270 5.79 0.36 17.92
C VAL A 270 4.34 0.83 18.00
N GLY A 271 3.67 0.71 19.15
CA GLY A 271 2.32 1.22 19.35
C GLY A 271 2.22 2.72 19.13
N TYR A 272 3.14 3.50 19.70
CA TYR A 272 3.22 4.95 19.51
C TYR A 272 3.47 5.30 18.04
N TYR A 273 4.46 4.67 17.42
CA TYR A 273 4.78 4.92 16.01
C TYR A 273 3.62 4.58 15.08
N ARG A 274 2.95 3.44 15.32
CA ARG A 274 1.80 2.99 14.54
C ARG A 274 0.63 3.97 14.59
N VAL A 275 0.32 4.51 15.77
CA VAL A 275 -0.72 5.55 15.93
C VAL A 275 -0.32 6.81 15.17
N ALA A 276 0.92 7.30 15.34
CA ALA A 276 1.42 8.46 14.62
C ALA A 276 1.34 8.27 13.11
N TYR A 277 1.79 7.12 12.61
CA TYR A 277 1.76 6.77 11.18
C TYR A 277 0.32 6.69 10.65
N THR A 278 -0.59 6.06 11.39
CA THR A 278 -2.01 5.96 10.99
C THR A 278 -2.67 7.33 10.88
N ILE A 279 -2.44 8.22 11.84
CA ILE A 279 -2.99 9.58 11.81
C ILE A 279 -2.40 10.38 10.65
N THR A 280 -1.10 10.29 10.40
CA THR A 280 -0.47 11.01 9.27
C THR A 280 -0.90 10.46 7.92
N HIS A 281 -1.36 9.21 7.84
CA HIS A 281 -1.85 8.62 6.59
C HIS A 281 -3.13 9.30 6.06
N PHE A 282 -3.86 10.05 6.88
CA PHE A 282 -4.97 10.88 6.40
C PHE A 282 -4.54 11.94 5.36
N LEU A 283 -3.26 12.33 5.33
CA LEU A 283 -2.69 13.17 4.28
C LEU A 283 -2.73 12.50 2.89
N ALA A 284 -2.71 11.16 2.83
CA ALA A 284 -2.74 10.38 1.59
C ALA A 284 -4.10 10.38 0.89
N ILE A 285 -5.20 10.45 1.66
CA ILE A 285 -6.56 10.22 1.17
C ILE A 285 -6.91 11.05 -0.07
N PRO A 286 -6.60 12.35 -0.14
CA PRO A 286 -6.90 13.14 -1.35
C PRO A 286 -5.81 13.07 -2.41
N ALA A 287 -4.61 12.58 -2.07
CA ALA A 287 -3.50 12.49 -3.01
C ALA A 287 -3.69 11.32 -4.01
N ASP A 288 -4.24 10.19 -3.58
CA ASP A 288 -4.40 9.01 -4.43
C ASP A 288 -5.26 9.26 -5.69
N PRO A 289 -6.44 9.91 -5.61
CA PRO A 289 -7.20 10.29 -6.80
C PRO A 289 -6.45 11.27 -7.71
N LEU A 290 -5.67 12.20 -7.11
CA LEU A 290 -4.87 13.15 -7.88
C LEU A 290 -3.76 12.46 -8.68
N ILE A 291 -3.09 11.47 -8.12
CA ILE A 291 -2.06 10.69 -8.82
C ILE A 291 -2.66 10.00 -10.04
N ALA A 292 -3.80 9.33 -9.86
CA ALA A 292 -4.46 8.60 -10.93
C ALA A 292 -4.92 9.49 -12.11
N THR A 293 -5.40 10.70 -11.81
CA THR A 293 -5.89 11.65 -12.83
C THR A 293 -4.78 12.48 -13.47
N THR A 294 -3.68 12.71 -12.76
CA THR A 294 -2.59 13.59 -13.20
C THR A 294 -1.60 12.87 -14.13
N PHE A 295 -1.34 11.58 -13.90
CA PHE A 295 -0.36 10.84 -14.71
C PHE A 295 -0.67 10.81 -16.21
N PRO A 296 -1.92 10.52 -16.67
CA PRO A 296 -2.25 10.56 -18.09
C PRO A 296 -2.00 11.93 -18.73
N GLU A 297 -2.30 13.02 -18.03
CA GLU A 297 -2.11 14.38 -18.54
C GLU A 297 -0.63 14.75 -18.63
N ILE A 298 0.17 14.41 -17.61
CA ILE A 298 1.64 14.58 -17.66
C ILE A 298 2.22 13.83 -18.86
N ASN A 299 1.82 12.57 -19.04
CA ASN A 299 2.30 11.73 -20.14
C ASN A 299 1.92 12.32 -21.50
N LYS A 300 0.66 12.77 -21.66
CA LYS A 300 0.18 13.41 -22.88
C LYS A 300 1.02 14.65 -23.23
N LEU A 301 1.18 15.57 -22.28
CA LEU A 301 1.95 16.80 -22.48
C LEU A 301 3.44 16.51 -22.77
N ALA A 302 4.01 15.46 -22.18
CA ALA A 302 5.38 15.04 -22.44
C ALA A 302 5.53 14.44 -23.85
N VAL A 303 4.59 13.61 -24.34
CA VAL A 303 4.58 13.04 -25.69
C VAL A 303 4.38 14.15 -26.73
N GLU A 304 3.50 15.11 -26.49
CA GLU A 304 3.26 16.27 -27.35
C GLU A 304 4.42 17.29 -27.33
N LYS A 305 5.45 17.06 -26.49
CA LYS A 305 6.58 17.99 -26.27
C LYS A 305 6.13 19.40 -25.84
N ALA A 306 4.96 19.52 -25.23
CA ALA A 306 4.36 20.78 -24.81
C ALA A 306 4.95 21.27 -23.46
N TRP A 307 6.28 21.49 -23.41
CA TRP A 307 7.04 21.74 -22.18
C TRP A 307 6.56 22.92 -21.37
N GLY A 308 6.20 24.04 -22.02
CA GLY A 308 5.65 25.20 -21.35
C GLY A 308 4.30 24.93 -20.67
N LYS A 309 3.42 24.16 -21.33
CA LYS A 309 2.14 23.73 -20.75
C LYS A 309 2.37 22.74 -19.61
N LEU A 310 3.31 21.81 -19.75
CA LEU A 310 3.69 20.85 -18.71
C LEU A 310 4.17 21.56 -17.44
N LYS A 311 5.12 22.51 -17.58
CA LYS A 311 5.61 23.31 -16.44
C LYS A 311 4.48 24.06 -15.74
N SER A 312 3.60 24.71 -16.52
CA SER A 312 2.43 25.44 -15.99
C SER A 312 1.46 24.50 -15.26
N PHE A 313 1.22 23.32 -15.82
CA PHE A 313 0.37 22.28 -15.20
C PHE A 313 0.96 21.80 -13.88
N LEU A 314 2.26 21.42 -13.86
CA LEU A 314 2.96 20.99 -12.65
C LEU A 314 2.93 22.08 -11.57
N LYS A 315 3.15 23.35 -11.93
CA LYS A 315 3.05 24.48 -10.98
C LYS A 315 1.66 24.60 -10.37
N LYS A 316 0.60 24.46 -11.17
CA LYS A 316 -0.79 24.56 -10.70
C LYS A 316 -1.17 23.43 -9.74
N ILE A 317 -0.83 22.19 -10.09
CA ILE A 317 -1.12 21.03 -9.23
C ILE A 317 -0.30 21.07 -7.94
N THR A 318 0.96 21.53 -8.01
CA THR A 318 1.80 21.73 -6.82
C THR A 318 1.22 22.79 -5.90
N ALA A 319 0.77 23.94 -6.44
CA ALA A 319 0.15 25.00 -5.65
C ALA A 319 -1.14 24.53 -4.95
N PHE A 320 -1.97 23.75 -5.67
CA PHE A 320 -3.18 23.15 -5.08
C PHE A 320 -2.83 22.16 -3.96
N SER A 321 -1.90 21.23 -4.22
CA SER A 321 -1.46 20.25 -3.23
C SER A 321 -0.76 20.92 -2.04
N PHE A 322 0.01 21.98 -2.28
CA PHE A 322 0.67 22.75 -1.23
C PHE A 322 -0.36 23.35 -0.25
N ALA A 323 -1.35 24.08 -0.76
CA ALA A 323 -2.36 24.71 0.09
C ALA A 323 -3.09 23.68 0.96
N TYR A 324 -3.47 22.58 0.37
CA TYR A 324 -4.18 21.50 1.05
C TYR A 324 -3.29 20.78 2.09
N ASN A 325 -2.10 20.32 1.69
CA ASN A 325 -1.22 19.54 2.58
C ASN A 325 -0.63 20.40 3.70
N ILE A 326 -0.34 21.68 3.45
CA ILE A 326 0.11 22.61 4.50
C ILE A 326 -1.00 22.85 5.51
N ALA A 327 -2.25 23.04 5.08
CA ALA A 327 -3.37 23.23 6.00
C ALA A 327 -3.57 22.02 6.92
N ILE A 328 -3.59 20.79 6.38
CA ILE A 328 -3.72 19.57 7.18
C ILE A 328 -2.47 19.33 8.02
N GLY A 329 -1.27 19.47 7.45
CA GLY A 329 -0.01 19.29 8.17
C GLY A 329 0.14 20.23 9.34
N ALA A 330 -0.15 21.52 9.14
CA ALA A 330 -0.18 22.50 10.23
C ALA A 330 -1.23 22.14 11.29
N GLY A 331 -2.42 21.70 10.88
CA GLY A 331 -3.45 21.19 11.79
C GLY A 331 -2.97 20.01 12.62
N LEU A 332 -2.28 19.03 12.00
CA LEU A 332 -1.72 17.89 12.71
C LEU A 332 -0.58 18.28 13.67
N ILE A 333 0.24 19.26 13.30
CA ILE A 333 1.29 19.76 14.18
C ILE A 333 0.69 20.54 15.36
N LEU A 334 -0.28 21.43 15.12
CA LEU A 334 -0.86 22.26 16.17
C LEU A 334 -1.81 21.49 17.10
N PHE A 335 -2.62 20.61 16.55
CA PHE A 335 -3.67 19.88 17.27
C PHE A 335 -3.36 18.38 17.43
N GLY A 336 -2.19 17.91 17.04
CA GLY A 336 -1.85 16.48 17.00
C GLY A 336 -1.95 15.79 18.36
N GLN A 337 -1.60 16.44 19.45
CA GLN A 337 -1.79 15.87 20.79
C GLN A 337 -3.27 15.60 21.09
N TRP A 338 -4.14 16.55 20.75
CA TRP A 338 -5.59 16.40 20.90
C TRP A 338 -6.16 15.30 19.99
N VAL A 339 -5.69 15.24 18.73
CA VAL A 339 -6.06 14.17 17.79
C VAL A 339 -5.64 12.80 18.31
N ILE A 340 -4.40 12.65 18.81
CA ILE A 340 -3.91 11.41 19.43
C ILE A 340 -4.79 11.03 20.63
N GLN A 341 -5.11 11.98 21.49
CA GLN A 341 -5.93 11.74 22.67
C GLN A 341 -7.35 11.28 22.32
N ILE A 342 -7.97 11.86 21.29
CA ILE A 342 -9.28 11.43 20.80
C ILE A 342 -9.20 10.03 20.19
N TYR A 343 -8.20 9.80 19.35
CA TYR A 343 -8.04 8.54 18.62
C TYR A 343 -7.69 7.38 19.56
N SER A 344 -6.67 7.54 20.40
CA SER A 344 -6.06 6.42 21.13
C SER A 344 -6.09 6.59 22.66
N GLY A 345 -6.31 7.79 23.18
CA GLY A 345 -6.23 8.09 24.61
C GLY A 345 -4.94 8.77 25.05
N LYS A 346 -4.91 9.22 26.32
CA LYS A 346 -3.76 9.97 26.89
C LYS A 346 -2.47 9.16 26.93
N GLU A 347 -2.58 7.84 27.04
CA GLU A 347 -1.45 6.91 27.11
C GLU A 347 -0.57 6.96 25.85
N TYR A 348 -1.13 7.42 24.73
CA TYR A 348 -0.42 7.52 23.44
C TYR A 348 0.18 8.89 23.15
N LEU A 349 0.16 9.83 24.10
CA LEU A 349 0.73 11.18 23.88
C LEU A 349 2.22 11.14 23.53
N ALA A 350 2.96 10.10 23.94
CA ALA A 350 4.34 9.87 23.55
C ALA A 350 4.51 9.61 22.03
N ALA A 351 3.42 9.38 21.28
CA ALA A 351 3.44 9.30 19.82
C ALA A 351 3.58 10.67 19.13
N TYR A 352 3.33 11.77 19.84
CA TYR A 352 3.29 13.10 19.24
C TYR A 352 4.61 13.54 18.56
N PRO A 353 5.80 13.34 19.13
CA PRO A 353 7.04 13.68 18.43
C PRO A 353 7.22 12.91 17.11
N ALA A 354 6.83 11.64 17.08
CA ALA A 354 6.82 10.85 15.84
C ALA A 354 5.79 11.37 14.83
N LEU A 355 4.59 11.77 15.29
CA LEU A 355 3.56 12.34 14.44
C LEU A 355 4.05 13.64 13.77
N VAL A 356 4.67 14.55 14.52
CA VAL A 356 5.24 15.79 13.98
C VAL A 356 6.32 15.48 12.94
N ALA A 357 7.25 14.61 13.30
CA ALA A 357 8.35 14.22 12.43
C ALA A 357 7.84 13.60 11.11
N LEU A 358 6.90 12.66 11.17
CA LEU A 358 6.28 12.02 10.01
C LEU A 358 5.49 13.02 9.13
N THR A 359 4.77 13.94 9.77
CA THR A 359 3.95 14.94 9.07
C THR A 359 4.81 15.78 8.12
N ILE A 360 6.01 16.20 8.53
CA ILE A 360 6.91 17.01 7.71
C ILE A 360 7.27 16.30 6.40
N GLY A 361 7.72 15.06 6.48
CA GLY A 361 8.12 14.29 5.28
C GLY A 361 6.95 13.92 4.37
N LEU A 362 5.81 13.54 4.97
CA LEU A 362 4.63 13.17 4.19
C LEU A 362 3.99 14.38 3.51
N VAL A 363 3.93 15.53 4.17
CA VAL A 363 3.50 16.79 3.55
C VAL A 363 4.36 17.10 2.33
N PHE A 364 5.69 17.02 2.47
CA PHE A 364 6.61 17.22 1.34
C PHE A 364 6.36 16.21 0.21
N ASN A 365 6.22 14.93 0.54
CA ASN A 365 5.94 13.87 -0.43
C ASN A 365 4.62 14.11 -1.20
N TYR A 366 3.54 14.50 -0.48
CA TYR A 366 2.23 14.68 -1.11
C TYR A 366 2.09 16.03 -1.83
N ILE A 367 2.84 17.06 -1.48
CA ILE A 367 2.92 18.29 -2.28
C ILE A 367 3.48 17.99 -3.68
N LEU A 368 4.48 17.14 -3.76
CA LEU A 368 5.20 16.79 -4.98
C LEU A 368 4.85 15.39 -5.50
N PHE A 369 3.61 14.95 -5.31
CA PHE A 369 3.13 13.60 -5.63
C PHE A 369 3.36 13.18 -7.09
N TRP A 370 3.50 14.15 -7.99
CA TRP A 370 3.74 13.96 -9.41
C TRP A 370 5.20 13.60 -9.78
N ASN A 371 6.12 13.56 -8.80
CA ASN A 371 7.56 13.32 -9.00
C ASN A 371 7.86 12.05 -9.82
N ARG A 372 7.33 10.91 -9.41
CA ARG A 372 7.50 9.63 -10.12
C ARG A 372 6.73 9.58 -11.45
N PRO A 373 5.44 9.95 -11.52
CA PRO A 373 4.73 10.12 -12.79
C PRO A 373 5.48 10.93 -13.84
N LEU A 374 6.09 12.04 -13.46
CA LEU A 374 6.87 12.87 -14.38
C LEU A 374 8.08 12.12 -14.94
N LEU A 375 8.88 11.46 -14.09
CA LEU A 375 10.06 10.73 -14.55
C LEU A 375 9.70 9.57 -15.47
N LEU A 376 8.60 8.87 -15.20
CA LEU A 376 8.09 7.83 -16.09
C LEU A 376 7.71 8.40 -17.46
N ALA A 377 6.99 9.53 -17.51
CA ALA A 377 6.61 10.21 -18.75
C ALA A 377 7.81 10.75 -19.52
N LEU A 378 8.89 11.12 -18.84
CA LEU A 378 10.15 11.55 -19.46
C LEU A 378 11.04 10.40 -19.95
N GLY A 379 10.67 9.13 -19.72
CA GLY A 379 11.42 7.95 -20.12
C GLY A 379 12.57 7.59 -19.17
N LEU A 380 12.47 7.95 -17.90
CA LEU A 380 13.47 7.68 -16.84
C LEU A 380 12.93 6.75 -15.74
N PRO A 381 12.42 5.53 -16.05
CA PRO A 381 11.77 4.66 -15.07
C PRO A 381 12.73 4.10 -14.00
N GLU A 382 14.02 4.01 -14.30
CA GLU A 382 15.03 3.45 -13.40
C GLU A 382 15.47 4.44 -12.32
N PHE A 383 15.44 5.74 -12.61
CA PHE A 383 15.95 6.77 -11.71
C PHE A 383 15.24 6.78 -10.35
N PRO A 384 13.89 6.71 -10.25
CA PRO A 384 13.20 6.56 -8.97
C PRO A 384 13.69 5.37 -8.15
N VAL A 385 14.00 4.24 -8.80
CA VAL A 385 14.48 3.02 -8.12
C VAL A 385 15.83 3.25 -7.46
N TYR A 386 16.79 3.82 -8.20
CA TYR A 386 18.13 4.10 -7.65
C TYR A 386 18.08 5.10 -6.50
N VAL A 387 17.30 6.17 -6.65
CA VAL A 387 17.20 7.20 -5.61
C VAL A 387 16.52 6.68 -4.35
N THR A 388 15.44 5.93 -4.49
CA THR A 388 14.73 5.34 -3.34
C THR A 388 15.58 4.29 -2.63
N LEU A 389 16.34 3.49 -3.39
CA LEU A 389 17.29 2.51 -2.82
C LEU A 389 18.40 3.22 -2.04
N ALA A 390 19.05 4.23 -2.62
CA ALA A 390 20.10 4.98 -1.97
C ALA A 390 19.60 5.68 -0.69
N ALA A 391 18.49 6.41 -0.78
CA ALA A 391 17.87 7.06 0.37
C ALA A 391 17.46 6.05 1.47
N GLY A 392 16.94 4.87 1.05
CA GLY A 392 16.55 3.79 1.95
C GLY A 392 17.74 3.18 2.70
N ILE A 393 18.86 2.94 2.03
CA ILE A 393 20.10 2.43 2.63
C ILE A 393 20.65 3.46 3.64
N ILE A 394 20.71 4.74 3.26
CA ILE A 394 21.18 5.81 4.16
C ILE A 394 20.28 5.90 5.39
N LYS A 395 18.95 5.90 5.19
CA LYS A 395 17.97 5.89 6.28
C LYS A 395 18.21 4.72 7.22
N LEU A 396 18.37 3.51 6.67
CA LEU A 396 18.61 2.31 7.49
C LEU A 396 19.93 2.39 8.26
N ALA A 397 21.01 2.82 7.64
CA ALA A 397 22.30 3.01 8.31
C ALA A 397 22.19 4.02 9.46
N LEU A 398 21.54 5.16 9.25
CA LEU A 398 21.33 6.16 10.28
C LEU A 398 20.39 5.67 11.40
N SER A 399 19.48 4.73 11.11
CA SER A 399 18.57 4.16 12.10
C SER A 399 19.32 3.44 13.22
N PHE A 400 20.47 2.78 12.94
CA PHE A 400 21.28 2.09 13.95
C PHE A 400 21.83 3.02 15.03
N TRP A 401 22.04 4.29 14.72
CA TRP A 401 22.56 5.27 15.68
C TRP A 401 21.49 6.17 16.27
N LEU A 402 20.54 6.62 15.44
CA LEU A 402 19.59 7.64 15.88
C LEU A 402 18.36 7.07 16.58
N VAL A 403 17.85 5.91 16.14
CA VAL A 403 16.62 5.35 16.73
C VAL A 403 16.83 4.88 18.17
N PRO A 404 17.93 4.18 18.54
CA PRO A 404 18.15 3.82 19.93
C PRO A 404 18.29 5.02 20.89
N VAL A 405 18.79 6.17 20.39
CA VAL A 405 19.02 7.38 21.21
C VAL A 405 17.78 8.26 21.31
N TYR A 406 17.11 8.50 20.19
CA TYR A 406 16.00 9.47 20.09
C TYR A 406 14.61 8.82 19.94
N GLY A 407 14.55 7.49 19.99
CA GLY A 407 13.29 6.74 19.98
C GLY A 407 12.44 6.93 18.73
N VAL A 408 11.12 6.90 18.91
CA VAL A 408 10.12 6.99 17.84
C VAL A 408 10.17 8.30 17.03
N ALA A 409 10.69 9.39 17.64
CA ALA A 409 10.85 10.65 16.95
C ALA A 409 11.92 10.54 15.84
N ALA A 410 13.05 9.85 16.14
CA ALA A 410 14.09 9.59 15.15
C ALA A 410 13.57 8.68 14.02
N ALA A 411 12.82 7.62 14.35
CA ALA A 411 12.22 6.76 13.33
C ALA A 411 11.32 7.56 12.37
N GLY A 412 10.46 8.43 12.91
CA GLY A 412 9.62 9.34 12.10
C GLY A 412 10.44 10.34 11.30
N GLY A 413 11.49 10.92 11.90
CA GLY A 413 12.38 11.87 11.24
C GLY A 413 13.19 11.24 10.11
N LEU A 414 13.64 10.01 10.27
CA LEU A 414 14.38 9.27 9.24
C LEU A 414 13.49 8.86 8.06
N LEU A 415 12.23 8.51 8.31
CA LEU A 415 11.29 8.29 7.23
C LEU A 415 10.98 9.60 6.50
N SER A 416 10.88 10.72 7.21
CA SER A 416 10.74 12.05 6.60
C SER A 416 11.97 12.44 5.78
N PHE A 417 13.16 12.21 6.28
CA PHE A 417 14.40 12.37 5.51
C PHE A 417 14.37 11.54 4.21
N TYR A 418 13.98 10.28 4.31
CA TYR A 418 13.83 9.41 3.12
C TYR A 418 12.89 10.01 2.07
N TYR A 419 11.73 10.53 2.48
CA TYR A 419 10.80 11.19 1.55
C TYR A 419 11.38 12.47 0.97
N ILE A 420 11.95 13.34 1.80
CA ILE A 420 12.49 14.62 1.36
C ILE A 420 13.67 14.40 0.39
N ALA A 421 14.60 13.51 0.72
CA ALA A 421 15.74 13.20 -0.12
C ALA A 421 15.32 12.55 -1.44
N SER A 422 14.51 11.49 -1.38
CA SER A 422 14.12 10.75 -2.60
C SER A 422 13.24 11.58 -3.52
N VAL A 423 12.19 12.21 -3.00
CA VAL A 423 11.27 13.04 -3.79
C VAL A 423 11.98 14.30 -4.31
N GLY A 424 12.80 14.95 -3.47
CA GLY A 424 13.59 16.12 -3.88
C GLY A 424 14.51 15.82 -5.06
N MET A 425 15.26 14.71 -5.00
CA MET A 425 16.13 14.29 -6.11
C MET A 425 15.34 13.93 -7.38
N MET A 426 14.18 13.26 -7.25
CA MET A 426 13.32 12.96 -8.39
C MET A 426 12.79 14.23 -9.06
N VAL A 427 12.36 15.21 -8.28
CA VAL A 427 11.86 16.49 -8.79
C VAL A 427 12.96 17.27 -9.49
N LEU A 428 14.14 17.38 -8.86
CA LEU A 428 15.30 18.05 -9.45
C LEU A 428 15.68 17.42 -10.81
N ARG A 429 15.77 16.09 -10.85
CA ARG A 429 16.05 15.37 -12.10
C ARG A 429 14.99 15.60 -13.17
N GLY A 430 13.71 15.58 -12.79
CA GLY A 430 12.60 15.84 -13.71
C GLY A 430 12.65 17.25 -14.31
N ILE A 431 12.92 18.27 -13.49
CA ILE A 431 13.05 19.66 -13.95
C ILE A 431 14.25 19.83 -14.91
N VAL A 432 15.40 19.23 -14.57
CA VAL A 432 16.61 19.26 -15.43
C VAL A 432 16.31 18.59 -16.78
N GLU A 433 15.64 17.45 -16.76
CA GLU A 433 15.33 16.73 -18.01
C GLU A 433 14.32 17.48 -18.89
N ILE A 434 13.32 18.16 -18.29
CA ILE A 434 12.41 19.04 -19.06
C ILE A 434 13.22 20.14 -19.77
N LYS A 435 14.13 20.83 -19.05
CA LYS A 435 14.97 21.87 -19.66
C LYS A 435 15.80 21.31 -20.83
N ARG A 436 16.45 20.16 -20.60
CA ARG A 436 17.27 19.52 -21.64
C ARG A 436 16.48 19.12 -22.88
N LYS A 437 15.22 18.70 -22.72
CA LYS A 437 14.33 18.33 -23.83
C LYS A 437 13.69 19.53 -24.53
N GLU A 438 13.61 20.66 -23.85
CA GLU A 438 13.11 21.93 -24.41
C GLU A 438 14.17 22.61 -25.30
N GLU A 439 15.46 22.42 -24.96
CA GLU A 439 16.60 22.96 -25.71
C GLU A 439 16.95 22.13 -26.97
N ARG A 440 16.38 20.93 -27.09
CA ARG A 440 16.53 20.02 -28.27
C ARG A 440 15.34 20.10 -29.22
#